data_fafee11c762f15013623bbef99eca060
#
_entry.id   fafee11c762f15013623bbef99eca060
#
_cell.length_a   1.000
_cell.length_b   1.000
_cell.length_c   1.000
_cell.angle_alpha   90.00
_cell.angle_beta   90.00
_cell.angle_gamma   90.00
#
_symmetry.space_group_name_H-M   'P 1'
#
loop_
_entity.id
_entity.type
_entity.pdbx_description
1 polymer ?
#
loop_
_entity_poly.entity_id
_entity_poly.type
_entity_poly.pdbx_seq_one_letter_code
_entity_poly.pdbx_strand_id
1 'polypeptide(L)'
;MPFALTLPEPWASRGWKAKIRDRERLEPPHVTILQKTRAWRFDLRSATFLDREPDPKEVPEEIVTALRSSLELLRQEWDRIFPENPIFSTQDDERERKAEPKGG
;
A
#
# COMPACT_ATOMS: atom_id res chain seq x y z
N MET A 1 7.49 3.39 12.85
CA MET A 1 8.28 4.20 11.89
C MET A 1 7.60 4.18 10.54
N PRO A 2 7.37 5.34 9.94
CA PRO A 2 6.81 5.36 8.60
C PRO A 2 7.79 4.80 7.58
N PHE A 3 7.28 4.45 6.44
CA PHE A 3 8.08 3.90 5.36
C PHE A 3 7.90 4.75 4.10
N ALA A 4 8.98 4.99 3.38
CA ALA A 4 8.95 5.73 2.13
C ALA A 4 9.54 4.86 1.03
N LEU A 5 8.77 4.71 -0.06
CA LEU A 5 9.24 3.94 -1.21
C LEU A 5 10.00 4.88 -2.14
N THR A 6 11.15 4.41 -2.63
CA THR A 6 11.92 5.17 -3.60
C THR A 6 11.23 5.09 -4.95
N LEU A 7 10.88 6.24 -5.52
CA LEU A 7 10.20 6.30 -6.80
C LEU A 7 11.19 6.50 -7.94
N PRO A 8 10.81 6.09 -9.15
CA PRO A 8 11.70 6.26 -10.31
C PRO A 8 11.81 7.72 -10.72
N GLU A 9 12.94 8.03 -11.37
CA GLU A 9 13.12 9.36 -11.96
C GLU A 9 12.41 9.39 -13.30
N PRO A 10 11.94 10.54 -13.74
CA PRO A 10 12.17 11.86 -13.13
C PRO A 10 11.18 12.24 -12.03
N TRP A 11 10.28 11.32 -11.65
CA TRP A 11 9.17 11.66 -10.78
C TRP A 11 9.64 12.00 -9.37
N ALA A 12 10.63 11.25 -8.85
CA ALA A 12 11.14 11.55 -7.52
C ALA A 12 11.68 12.97 -7.46
N SER A 13 12.44 13.38 -8.49
CA SER A 13 13.01 14.72 -8.54
C SER A 13 11.95 15.80 -8.71
N ARG A 14 10.78 15.42 -9.21
CA ARG A 14 9.67 16.35 -9.39
C ARG A 14 8.75 16.44 -8.18
N GLY A 15 9.16 15.83 -7.08
CA GLY A 15 8.42 15.97 -5.83
C GLY A 15 7.39 14.91 -5.57
N TRP A 16 7.33 13.86 -6.38
CA TRP A 16 6.42 12.75 -6.11
C TRP A 16 6.99 11.88 -5.00
N LYS A 17 6.11 11.45 -4.09
CA LYS A 17 6.49 10.61 -2.97
C LYS A 17 5.45 9.53 -2.77
N ALA A 18 5.88 8.40 -2.23
CA ALA A 18 4.97 7.32 -1.86
C ALA A 18 5.36 6.86 -0.46
N LYS A 19 4.43 6.94 0.47
CA LYS A 19 4.73 6.69 1.88
C LYS A 19 3.64 5.87 2.53
N ILE A 20 4.04 5.04 3.50
CA ILE A 20 3.12 4.44 4.45
C ILE A 20 3.33 5.23 5.74
N ARG A 21 2.30 5.97 6.15
CA ARG A 21 2.37 6.79 7.34
C ARG A 21 2.00 5.97 8.56
N ASP A 22 2.47 6.40 9.73
CA ASP A 22 2.24 5.63 10.96
C ASP A 22 1.04 6.12 11.75
N ARG A 23 0.12 6.83 11.12
CA ARG A 23 -1.06 7.37 11.80
C ARG A 23 -2.38 6.88 11.23
N GLU A 24 -2.35 5.93 10.31
CA GLU A 24 -3.54 5.55 9.54
C GLU A 24 -3.98 4.12 9.81
N ARG A 25 -3.85 3.70 11.06
CA ARG A 25 -4.08 2.30 11.42
C ARG A 25 -5.53 1.84 11.26
N LEU A 26 -6.48 2.78 11.29
CA LEU A 26 -7.90 2.41 11.17
C LEU A 26 -8.38 2.42 9.73
N GLU A 27 -7.53 2.78 8.80
CA GLU A 27 -7.90 2.82 7.39
C GLU A 27 -7.53 1.51 6.73
N PRO A 28 -8.12 1.21 5.56
CA PRO A 28 -7.66 0.05 4.81
C PRO A 28 -6.17 0.16 4.52
N PRO A 29 -5.45 -0.96 4.52
CA PRO A 29 -4.01 -0.90 4.25
C PRO A 29 -3.75 -0.22 2.91
N HIS A 30 -2.92 0.83 2.93
CA HIS A 30 -2.66 1.61 1.73
C HIS A 30 -1.32 2.31 1.81
N VAL A 31 -0.82 2.70 0.64
CA VAL A 31 0.31 3.60 0.53
C VAL A 31 -0.22 4.91 0.00
N THR A 32 0.28 6.04 0.53
CA THR A 32 -0.16 7.36 0.12
C THR A 32 0.83 7.93 -0.89
N ILE A 33 0.32 8.31 -2.06
CA ILE A 33 1.11 8.98 -3.09
C ILE A 33 0.88 10.46 -2.95
N LEU A 34 1.96 11.22 -2.87
CA LEU A 34 1.90 12.65 -2.61
C LEU A 34 2.55 13.43 -3.74
N GLN A 35 1.93 14.54 -4.13
CA GLN A 35 2.51 15.47 -5.08
C GLN A 35 1.96 16.85 -4.76
N LYS A 36 2.81 17.73 -4.22
CA LYS A 36 2.39 19.05 -3.75
C LYS A 36 1.29 18.89 -2.70
N THR A 37 0.12 19.47 -2.95
CA THR A 37 -0.97 19.40 -1.97
C THR A 37 -1.93 18.25 -2.24
N ARG A 38 -1.65 17.44 -3.27
CA ARG A 38 -2.54 16.34 -3.63
C ARG A 38 -2.06 15.03 -3.06
N ALA A 39 -3.01 14.14 -2.77
CA ALA A 39 -2.68 12.84 -2.19
C ALA A 39 -3.64 11.80 -2.75
N TRP A 40 -3.10 10.64 -3.07
CA TRP A 40 -3.88 9.49 -3.53
C TRP A 40 -3.58 8.33 -2.60
N ARG A 41 -4.60 7.52 -2.30
CA ARG A 41 -4.40 6.31 -1.51
C ARG A 41 -4.49 5.10 -2.43
N PHE A 42 -3.47 4.26 -2.40
CA PHE A 42 -3.40 3.07 -3.22
C PHE A 42 -3.55 1.85 -2.31
N ASP A 43 -4.63 1.08 -2.55
CA ASP A 43 -4.98 -0.05 -1.70
C ASP A 43 -3.96 -1.17 -1.86
N LEU A 44 -3.40 -1.63 -0.75
CA LEU A 44 -2.37 -2.66 -0.78
C LEU A 44 -2.95 -4.06 -0.89
N ARG A 45 -4.24 -4.23 -0.65
CA ARG A 45 -4.88 -5.54 -0.81
C ARG A 45 -5.29 -5.80 -2.23
N SER A 46 -5.92 -4.80 -2.85
CA SER A 46 -6.43 -4.95 -4.21
C SER A 46 -5.47 -4.43 -5.27
N ALA A 47 -4.47 -3.65 -4.86
CA ALA A 47 -3.53 -3.00 -5.79
C ALA A 47 -4.26 -2.05 -6.73
N THR A 48 -5.25 -1.35 -6.20
CA THR A 48 -6.00 -0.33 -6.94
C THR A 48 -6.16 0.90 -6.06
N PHE A 49 -6.55 2.01 -6.69
CA PHE A 49 -6.72 3.25 -5.94
C PHE A 49 -7.99 3.20 -5.11
N LEU A 50 -7.91 3.75 -3.89
CA LEU A 50 -9.06 3.84 -3.01
C LEU A 50 -9.94 5.04 -3.32
N ASP A 51 -9.35 6.11 -3.81
CA ASP A 51 -10.05 7.37 -4.00
C ASP A 51 -10.22 7.69 -5.47
N ARG A 52 -11.31 8.38 -5.79
CA ARG A 52 -11.57 8.87 -7.14
C ARG A 52 -11.09 10.29 -7.31
N GLU A 53 -10.88 11.00 -6.22
CA GLU A 53 -10.45 12.39 -6.22
C GLU A 53 -9.24 12.52 -5.30
N PRO A 54 -8.13 13.04 -5.78
CA PRO A 54 -7.88 13.46 -7.17
C PRO A 54 -7.93 12.26 -8.11
N ASP A 55 -8.06 12.56 -9.42
CA ASP A 55 -8.18 11.50 -10.42
C ASP A 55 -6.94 10.62 -10.42
N PRO A 56 -7.09 9.30 -10.23
CA PRO A 56 -5.94 8.40 -10.24
C PRO A 56 -5.16 8.43 -11.55
N LYS A 57 -5.81 8.83 -12.64
CA LYS A 57 -5.15 8.90 -13.93
C LYS A 57 -4.07 9.98 -13.97
N GLU A 58 -4.08 10.89 -13.01
CA GLU A 58 -3.05 11.92 -12.93
C GLU A 58 -1.74 11.40 -12.35
N VAL A 59 -1.76 10.22 -11.76
CA VAL A 59 -0.54 9.61 -11.25
C VAL A 59 0.20 8.97 -12.43
N PRO A 60 1.48 9.32 -12.64
CA PRO A 60 2.24 8.73 -13.73
C PRO A 60 2.24 7.21 -13.69
N GLU A 61 2.12 6.60 -14.86
CA GLU A 61 2.04 5.15 -14.95
C GLU A 61 3.28 4.47 -14.39
N GLU A 62 4.43 5.10 -14.55
CA GLU A 62 5.67 4.55 -14.01
C GLU A 62 5.62 4.45 -12.50
N ILE A 63 4.94 5.40 -11.85
CA ILE A 63 4.80 5.33 -10.40
C ILE A 63 3.89 4.18 -10.02
N VAL A 64 2.78 4.01 -10.73
CA VAL A 64 1.86 2.90 -10.47
C VAL A 64 2.58 1.56 -10.68
N THR A 65 3.38 1.46 -11.74
CA THR A 65 4.16 0.27 -12.00
C THR A 65 5.13 0.00 -10.86
N ALA A 66 5.78 1.03 -10.35
CA ALA A 66 6.71 0.88 -9.24
C ALA A 66 5.98 0.38 -7.99
N LEU A 67 4.78 0.90 -7.73
CA LEU A 67 3.99 0.44 -6.60
C LEU A 67 3.66 -1.04 -6.73
N ARG A 68 3.21 -1.46 -7.90
CA ARG A 68 2.84 -2.84 -8.11
C ARG A 68 4.05 -3.77 -8.07
N SER A 69 5.19 -3.31 -8.57
CA SER A 69 6.41 -4.09 -8.51
C SER A 69 6.93 -4.24 -7.10
N SER A 70 6.58 -3.29 -6.22
CA SER A 70 7.03 -3.30 -4.84
C SER A 70 5.91 -3.70 -3.89
N LEU A 71 4.84 -4.29 -4.41
CA LEU A 71 3.64 -4.55 -3.61
C LEU A 71 3.93 -5.45 -2.41
N GLU A 72 4.75 -6.48 -2.62
CA GLU A 72 5.10 -7.38 -1.53
C GLU A 72 5.82 -6.63 -0.41
N LEU A 73 6.77 -5.79 -0.79
CA LEU A 73 7.51 -4.99 0.19
C LEU A 73 6.58 -4.04 0.91
N LEU A 74 5.68 -3.38 0.17
CA LEU A 74 4.75 -2.44 0.77
C LEU A 74 3.82 -3.15 1.75
N ARG A 75 3.38 -4.35 1.42
CA ARG A 75 2.53 -5.12 2.32
C ARG A 75 3.26 -5.50 3.59
N GLN A 76 4.51 -5.91 3.46
CA GLN A 76 5.31 -6.25 4.63
C GLN A 76 5.54 -5.03 5.51
N GLU A 77 5.80 -3.88 4.91
CA GLU A 77 6.03 -2.66 5.67
C GLU A 77 4.75 -2.21 6.37
N TRP A 78 3.60 -2.35 5.73
CA TRP A 78 2.34 -2.02 6.39
C TRP A 78 2.14 -2.91 7.63
N ASP A 79 2.36 -4.22 7.48
CA ASP A 79 2.17 -5.14 8.59
C ASP A 79 3.14 -4.82 9.73
N ARG A 80 4.35 -4.38 9.40
CA ARG A 80 5.32 -4.01 10.42
C ARG A 80 4.89 -2.75 11.17
N ILE A 81 4.35 -1.77 10.45
CA ILE A 81 3.94 -0.50 11.03
C ILE A 81 2.61 -0.64 11.77
N PHE A 82 1.70 -1.42 11.23
CA PHE A 82 0.35 -1.58 11.79
C PHE A 82 0.05 -3.04 12.10
N PRO A 83 0.71 -3.62 13.11
CA PRO A 83 0.46 -5.03 13.44
C PRO A 83 -0.97 -5.28 13.90
N GLU A 84 -1.70 -4.25 14.28
CA GLU A 84 -3.09 -4.41 14.71
C GLU A 84 -4.07 -4.39 13.54
N ASN A 85 -3.59 -4.12 12.32
CA ASN A 85 -4.44 -4.11 11.12
C ASN A 85 -3.67 -4.72 9.96
N PRO A 86 -3.31 -6.01 10.06
CA PRO A 86 -2.39 -6.61 9.09
C PRO A 86 -3.06 -6.96 7.77
N ILE A 87 -2.28 -6.88 6.69
CA ILE A 87 -2.70 -7.36 5.38
C ILE A 87 -2.59 -8.88 5.36
N PHE A 88 -1.44 -9.41 5.81
CA PHE A 88 -1.28 -10.85 5.96
C PHE A 88 -1.94 -11.23 7.27
N SER A 89 -3.26 -11.28 7.25
CA SER A 89 -4.02 -11.37 8.47
C SER A 89 -4.09 -12.81 8.96
N THR A 90 -4.30 -12.95 10.25
CA THR A 90 -4.59 -14.22 10.85
C THR A 90 -5.79 -14.87 10.19
N GLN A 91 -6.70 -14.05 9.74
CA GLN A 91 -7.90 -14.53 9.08
C GLN A 91 -7.57 -15.32 7.82
N ASP A 92 -6.63 -14.82 7.03
CA ASP A 92 -6.21 -15.54 5.83
C ASP A 92 -5.52 -16.84 6.20
N ASP A 93 -4.68 -16.80 7.22
CA ASP A 93 -4.02 -17.99 7.70
C ASP A 93 -5.02 -19.02 8.20
N GLU A 94 -6.04 -18.56 8.86
CA GLU A 94 -7.07 -19.46 9.36
C GLU A 94 -7.80 -20.15 8.23
N ARG A 95 -8.09 -19.43 7.16
CA ARG A 95 -8.75 -20.06 6.02
C ARG A 95 -7.88 -21.14 5.42
N GLU A 96 -6.61 -20.90 5.32
CA GLU A 96 -5.70 -21.91 4.79
C GLU A 96 -5.64 -23.10 5.70
N ARG A 97 -5.58 -22.89 7.00
CA ARG A 97 -5.54 -23.98 7.94
C ARG A 97 -6.81 -24.81 7.92
N LYS A 98 -7.94 -24.13 7.76
CA LYS A 98 -9.21 -24.85 7.70
C LYS A 98 -9.31 -25.68 6.44
N ALA A 99 -8.74 -25.18 5.39
CA ALA A 99 -8.76 -25.94 4.13
C ALA A 99 -7.95 -27.19 4.25
N GLU A 100 -7.04 -27.22 5.17
CA GLU A 100 -6.29 -28.40 5.42
C GLU A 100 -7.07 -29.31 6.20
N PRO A 101 -7.78 -29.42 6.36
CA PRO A 101 -8.59 -29.91 7.14
C PRO A 101 -8.20 -30.17 8.26
N LYS A 102 -8.25 -29.70 8.49
CA LYS A 102 -8.12 -29.55 9.34
C LYS A 102 -8.09 -30.25 9.81
N GLY A 103 -7.89 -30.30 9.39
CA GLY A 103 -7.89 -30.74 9.74
C GLY A 103 -7.70 -30.38 10.33
N GLY A 104 -7.65 -30.24 10.06
CA GLY A 104 -7.46 -29.86 10.68
C GLY A 104 -7.58 -29.13 10.83
#